data_3e5a160328ea06ed188e98f1300d7f51
#
_entry.id   3e5a160328ea06ed188e98f1300d7f51
#
_cell.length_a   1.000
_cell.length_b   1.000
_cell.length_c   1.000
_cell.angle_alpha   90.00
_cell.angle_beta   90.00
_cell.angle_gamma   90.00
#
_symmetry.space_group_name_H-M   'P 1'
#
loop_
_entity.id
_entity.type
_entity.pdbx_description
1 polymer ?
#
loop_
_entity_poly.entity_id
_entity_poly.type
_entity_poly.pdbx_seq_one_letter_code
_entity_poly.pdbx_strand_id
1 'polypeptide(L)'
;MSDVTPNTKQQKLISNTEGIYVVDAGPGTGKTFTITRRYVEIVGQPGVEPDDILLVTFTNSAATEMRDRIVAESTEYGMQELADAPIQTFHSHCSTLLQEHGHAAPTHLGIDDRITSSTRLIEEEMVEQDLFREFLSQFRDEHPEYADYFRAVSDPVELLD
;
A
#
# COMPACT_ATOMS: atom_id res chain seq x y z
N MET A 1 -5.17 -20.54 -22.09
CA MET A 1 -5.84 -19.35 -21.47
C MET A 1 -6.52 -18.57 -22.58
N SER A 2 -7.72 -18.04 -22.36
CA SER A 2 -8.42 -17.26 -23.39
C SER A 2 -7.63 -16.01 -23.72
N ASP A 3 -7.31 -15.84 -24.97
CA ASP A 3 -6.55 -14.72 -25.52
C ASP A 3 -7.43 -13.44 -25.44
N VAL A 4 -7.41 -12.82 -24.26
CA VAL A 4 -8.18 -11.60 -24.00
C VAL A 4 -7.44 -10.45 -24.66
N THR A 5 -7.97 -9.99 -25.80
CA THR A 5 -7.41 -8.86 -26.53
C THR A 5 -7.84 -7.54 -25.88
N PRO A 6 -6.89 -6.63 -25.57
CA PRO A 6 -7.24 -5.32 -25.03
C PRO A 6 -8.07 -4.50 -26.02
N ASN A 7 -9.06 -3.79 -25.51
CA ASN A 7 -9.79 -2.82 -26.34
C ASN A 7 -8.93 -1.57 -26.63
N THR A 8 -9.40 -0.70 -27.52
CA THR A 8 -8.63 0.48 -27.98
C THR A 8 -8.17 1.40 -26.84
N LYS A 9 -9.01 1.58 -25.79
CA LYS A 9 -8.66 2.43 -24.63
C LYS A 9 -7.61 1.75 -23.74
N GLN A 10 -7.77 0.45 -23.51
CA GLN A 10 -6.80 -0.35 -22.77
C GLN A 10 -5.47 -0.42 -23.51
N GLN A 11 -5.48 -0.66 -24.82
CA GLN A 11 -4.27 -0.68 -25.64
C GLN A 11 -3.52 0.65 -25.59
N LYS A 12 -4.24 1.77 -25.66
CA LYS A 12 -3.62 3.10 -25.53
C LYS A 12 -2.93 3.29 -24.17
N LEU A 13 -3.54 2.80 -23.08
CA LEU A 13 -2.95 2.90 -21.76
C LEU A 13 -1.74 1.97 -21.60
N ILE A 14 -1.80 0.76 -22.16
CA ILE A 14 -0.70 -0.21 -22.14
C ILE A 14 0.52 0.34 -22.88
N SER A 15 0.31 0.87 -24.10
CA SER A 15 1.41 1.34 -24.96
C SER A 15 2.03 2.66 -24.54
N ASN A 16 1.28 3.52 -23.84
CA ASN A 16 1.79 4.80 -23.35
C ASN A 16 2.46 4.61 -21.98
N THR A 17 3.75 4.45 -21.96
CA THR A 17 4.52 4.19 -20.75
C THR A 17 4.89 5.44 -19.97
N GLU A 18 4.85 6.62 -20.59
CA GLU A 18 5.18 7.90 -19.97
C GLU A 18 3.93 8.71 -19.59
N GLY A 19 4.08 9.60 -18.60
CA GLY A 19 3.07 10.55 -18.19
C GLY A 19 2.19 10.09 -17.04
N ILE A 20 1.24 10.94 -16.65
CA ILE A 20 0.29 10.70 -15.55
C ILE A 20 -1.06 10.35 -16.15
N TYR A 21 -1.63 9.25 -15.73
CA TYR A 21 -2.94 8.76 -16.17
C TYR A 21 -3.87 8.58 -14.99
N VAL A 22 -5.07 9.13 -15.08
CA VAL A 22 -6.20 8.85 -14.20
C VAL A 22 -7.17 7.97 -14.97
N VAL A 23 -7.43 6.77 -14.46
CA VAL A 23 -8.29 5.79 -15.13
C VAL A 23 -9.54 5.58 -14.29
N ASP A 24 -10.67 6.11 -14.80
CA ASP A 24 -11.99 5.83 -14.25
C ASP A 24 -12.57 4.58 -14.94
N ALA A 25 -12.76 3.51 -14.15
CA ALA A 25 -13.19 2.23 -14.67
C ALA A 25 -14.06 1.47 -13.64
N GLY A 26 -15.24 1.07 -14.03
CA GLY A 26 -16.17 0.29 -13.23
C GLY A 26 -15.70 -1.13 -12.89
N PRO A 27 -16.42 -1.87 -12.05
CA PRO A 27 -16.15 -3.29 -11.80
C PRO A 27 -16.20 -4.12 -13.09
N GLY A 28 -15.33 -5.12 -13.22
CA GLY A 28 -15.34 -6.04 -14.37
C GLY A 28 -14.81 -5.47 -15.70
N THR A 29 -14.37 -4.22 -15.75
CA THR A 29 -13.89 -3.57 -16.98
C THR A 29 -12.46 -3.95 -17.38
N GLY A 30 -11.80 -4.83 -16.63
CA GLY A 30 -10.44 -5.28 -16.91
C GLY A 30 -9.35 -4.36 -16.39
N LYS A 31 -9.60 -3.62 -15.27
CA LYS A 31 -8.56 -2.78 -14.63
C LYS A 31 -7.28 -3.54 -14.33
N THR A 32 -7.37 -4.65 -13.60
CA THR A 32 -6.23 -5.48 -13.23
C THR A 32 -5.50 -5.99 -14.47
N PHE A 33 -6.24 -6.52 -15.44
CA PHE A 33 -5.69 -6.95 -16.74
C PHE A 33 -4.89 -5.84 -17.45
N THR A 34 -5.42 -4.62 -17.47
CA THR A 34 -4.76 -3.51 -18.15
C THR A 34 -3.49 -3.06 -17.43
N ILE A 35 -3.52 -3.02 -16.09
CA ILE A 35 -2.38 -2.63 -15.26
C ILE A 35 -1.27 -3.68 -15.33
N THR A 36 -1.60 -4.97 -15.25
CA THR A 36 -0.61 -6.03 -15.34
C THR A 36 0.08 -6.06 -16.70
N ARG A 37 -0.66 -5.91 -17.79
CA ARG A 37 -0.07 -5.78 -19.14
C ARG A 37 0.79 -4.53 -19.30
N ARG A 38 0.34 -3.39 -18.77
CA ARG A 38 1.16 -2.18 -18.77
C ARG A 38 2.46 -2.37 -17.99
N TYR A 39 2.42 -3.06 -16.85
CA TYR A 39 3.62 -3.39 -16.07
C TYR A 39 4.61 -4.20 -16.90
N VAL A 40 4.16 -5.28 -17.53
CA VAL A 40 5.01 -6.13 -18.39
C VAL A 40 5.60 -5.34 -19.57
N GLU A 41 4.80 -4.44 -20.19
CA GLU A 41 5.26 -3.57 -21.27
C GLU A 41 6.35 -2.60 -20.82
N ILE A 42 6.25 -2.04 -19.60
CA ILE A 42 7.25 -1.12 -19.05
C ILE A 42 8.54 -1.86 -18.71
N VAL A 43 8.45 -3.01 -18.01
CA VAL A 43 9.63 -3.83 -17.68
C VAL A 43 10.34 -4.36 -18.92
N GLY A 44 9.59 -4.60 -20.01
CA GLY A 44 10.16 -5.01 -21.29
C GLY A 44 11.01 -3.96 -22.00
N GLN A 45 11.05 -2.72 -21.50
CA GLN A 45 11.84 -1.65 -22.09
C GLN A 45 13.32 -1.78 -21.72
N PRO A 46 14.23 -1.44 -22.64
CA PRO A 46 15.66 -1.52 -22.34
C PRO A 46 16.07 -0.63 -21.17
N GLY A 47 16.71 -1.23 -20.17
CA GLY A 47 17.24 -0.52 -19.01
C GLY A 47 16.23 -0.26 -17.90
N VAL A 48 15.06 -0.89 -17.95
CA VAL A 48 14.07 -0.86 -16.87
C VAL A 48 14.14 -2.19 -16.12
N GLU A 49 14.40 -2.12 -14.83
CA GLU A 49 14.42 -3.27 -13.93
C GLU A 49 13.08 -3.36 -13.16
N PRO A 50 12.66 -4.53 -12.70
CA PRO A 50 11.43 -4.68 -11.89
C PRO A 50 11.40 -3.76 -10.66
N ASP A 51 12.55 -3.50 -10.05
CA ASP A 51 12.71 -2.66 -8.87
C ASP A 51 12.51 -1.16 -9.16
N ASP A 52 12.54 -0.75 -10.42
CA ASP A 52 12.23 0.62 -10.84
C ASP A 52 10.73 0.92 -10.83
N ILE A 53 9.88 -0.11 -10.68
CA ILE A 53 8.43 0.02 -10.81
C ILE A 53 7.75 -0.39 -9.51
N LEU A 54 7.14 0.57 -8.84
CA LEU A 54 6.29 0.30 -7.68
C LEU A 54 4.84 0.09 -8.11
N LEU A 55 4.28 -1.10 -7.79
CA LEU A 55 2.86 -1.40 -7.97
C LEU A 55 2.20 -1.58 -6.61
N VAL A 56 1.27 -0.68 -6.28
CA VAL A 56 0.58 -0.70 -4.99
C VAL A 56 -0.91 -0.98 -5.12
N THR A 57 -1.45 -1.66 -4.14
CA THR A 57 -2.88 -1.98 -4.02
C THR A 57 -3.35 -1.85 -2.58
N PHE A 58 -4.65 -2.00 -2.33
CA PHE A 58 -5.20 -1.88 -0.98
C PHE A 58 -5.16 -3.19 -0.17
N THR A 59 -5.20 -4.35 -0.83
CA THR A 59 -5.30 -5.64 -0.14
C THR A 59 -4.19 -6.60 -0.55
N ASN A 60 -3.76 -7.46 0.40
CA ASN A 60 -2.78 -8.50 0.14
C ASN A 60 -3.26 -9.50 -0.93
N SER A 61 -4.56 -9.81 -0.93
CA SER A 61 -5.14 -10.70 -1.95
C SER A 61 -5.00 -10.11 -3.36
N ALA A 62 -5.26 -8.79 -3.52
CA ALA A 62 -5.07 -8.13 -4.81
C ALA A 62 -3.59 -8.05 -5.23
N ALA A 63 -2.67 -7.84 -4.28
CA ALA A 63 -1.23 -7.85 -4.56
C ALA A 63 -0.78 -9.24 -5.05
N THR A 64 -1.23 -10.31 -4.40
CA THR A 64 -0.93 -11.68 -4.82
C THR A 64 -1.51 -11.99 -6.20
N GLU A 65 -2.77 -11.65 -6.44
CA GLU A 65 -3.41 -11.85 -7.75
C GLU A 65 -2.67 -11.10 -8.87
N MET A 66 -2.25 -9.85 -8.63
CA MET A 66 -1.48 -9.08 -9.60
C MET A 66 -0.13 -9.73 -9.89
N ARG A 67 0.58 -10.17 -8.85
CA ARG A 67 1.87 -10.87 -9.00
C ARG A 67 1.72 -12.14 -9.84
N ASP A 68 0.74 -12.99 -9.51
CA ASP A 68 0.51 -14.25 -10.25
C ASP A 68 0.22 -13.98 -11.73
N ARG A 69 -0.53 -12.94 -12.04
CA ARG A 69 -0.84 -12.54 -13.42
C ARG A 69 0.39 -12.01 -14.15
N ILE A 70 1.20 -11.17 -13.50
CA ILE A 70 2.44 -10.62 -14.07
C ILE A 70 3.42 -11.75 -14.37
N VAL A 71 3.61 -12.68 -13.43
CA VAL A 71 4.48 -13.85 -13.63
C VAL A 71 3.99 -14.73 -14.79
N ALA A 72 2.69 -14.96 -14.87
CA ALA A 72 2.11 -15.75 -15.96
C ALA A 72 2.31 -15.09 -17.34
N GLU A 73 2.09 -13.77 -17.43
CA GLU A 73 2.30 -13.00 -18.66
C GLU A 73 3.78 -12.90 -19.01
N SER A 74 4.66 -12.62 -18.06
CA SER A 74 6.11 -12.51 -18.29
C SER A 74 6.73 -13.80 -18.80
N THR A 75 6.25 -14.92 -18.32
CA THR A 75 6.69 -16.25 -18.82
C THR A 75 6.34 -16.44 -20.30
N GLU A 76 5.19 -15.95 -20.74
CA GLU A 76 4.77 -15.97 -22.15
C GLU A 76 5.70 -15.12 -23.02
N TYR A 77 6.26 -14.02 -22.49
CA TYR A 77 7.23 -13.16 -23.18
C TYR A 77 8.69 -13.54 -22.93
N GLY A 78 8.95 -14.67 -22.23
CA GLY A 78 10.30 -15.15 -21.95
C GLY A 78 11.07 -14.33 -20.90
N MET A 79 10.37 -13.49 -20.13
CA MET A 79 10.94 -12.75 -19.01
C MET A 79 10.91 -13.66 -17.76
N GLN A 80 12.09 -14.02 -17.28
CA GLN A 80 12.23 -14.78 -16.03
C GLN A 80 12.54 -13.82 -14.91
N GLU A 81 12.11 -13.78 -13.77
CA GLU A 81 12.48 -12.95 -12.61
C GLU A 81 11.52 -11.84 -12.17
N LEU A 82 10.25 -11.87 -12.61
CA LEU A 82 9.26 -10.93 -12.09
C LEU A 82 8.56 -11.41 -10.80
N ALA A 83 8.98 -12.53 -10.23
CA ALA A 83 8.41 -13.05 -8.98
C ALA A 83 8.69 -12.13 -7.77
N ASP A 84 9.84 -11.45 -7.78
CA ASP A 84 10.31 -10.54 -6.72
C ASP A 84 9.96 -9.07 -6.97
N ALA A 85 9.18 -8.80 -8.02
CA ALA A 85 8.74 -7.44 -8.33
C ALA A 85 8.06 -6.77 -7.11
N PRO A 86 8.28 -5.46 -6.85
CA PRO A 86 7.76 -4.74 -5.70
C PRO A 86 6.25 -4.46 -5.85
N ILE A 87 5.46 -5.53 -5.77
CA ILE A 87 4.00 -5.51 -5.79
C ILE A 87 3.52 -5.72 -4.36
N GLN A 88 2.98 -4.69 -3.77
CA GLN A 88 2.65 -4.70 -2.35
C GLN A 88 1.44 -3.83 -2.03
N THR A 89 0.97 -3.89 -0.78
CA THR A 89 -0.08 -2.97 -0.34
C THR A 89 0.51 -1.58 -0.07
N PHE A 90 -0.34 -0.55 -0.17
CA PHE A 90 0.05 0.81 0.19
C PHE A 90 0.60 0.88 1.62
N HIS A 91 -0.06 0.19 2.57
CA HIS A 91 0.40 0.12 3.97
C HIS A 91 1.78 -0.54 4.10
N SER A 92 2.01 -1.66 3.43
CA SER A 92 3.31 -2.32 3.45
C SER A 92 4.42 -1.43 2.88
N HIS A 93 4.12 -0.71 1.78
CA HIS A 93 5.06 0.24 1.19
C HIS A 93 5.40 1.38 2.15
N CYS A 94 4.40 2.01 2.76
CA CYS A 94 4.61 3.07 3.74
C CYS A 94 5.40 2.57 4.96
N SER A 95 5.11 1.35 5.44
CA SER A 95 5.86 0.74 6.54
C SER A 95 7.35 0.55 6.20
N THR A 96 7.64 0.06 4.99
CA THR A 96 9.02 -0.07 4.52
C THR A 96 9.74 1.28 4.45
N LEU A 97 9.10 2.29 3.87
CA LEU A 97 9.66 3.65 3.81
C LEU A 97 9.94 4.23 5.20
N LEU A 98 9.02 4.03 6.15
CA LEU A 98 9.21 4.50 7.52
C LEU A 98 10.34 3.75 8.24
N GLN A 99 10.49 2.45 8.00
CA GLN A 99 11.60 1.67 8.57
C GLN A 99 12.97 2.07 8.01
N GLU A 100 13.01 2.40 6.72
CA GLU A 100 14.27 2.78 6.05
C GLU A 100 14.64 4.24 6.33
N HIS A 101 13.66 5.15 6.39
CA HIS A 101 13.87 6.58 6.42
C HIS A 101 13.25 7.29 7.63
N GLY A 102 12.54 6.58 8.51
CA GLY A 102 11.81 7.15 9.64
C GLY A 102 12.67 7.91 10.64
N HIS A 103 13.97 7.63 10.67
CA HIS A 103 14.94 8.40 11.48
C HIS A 103 15.08 9.87 11.01
N ALA A 104 14.63 10.18 9.81
CA ALA A 104 14.58 11.54 9.27
C ALA A 104 13.17 12.16 9.41
N ALA A 105 12.22 11.48 10.06
CA ALA A 105 10.88 12.00 10.26
C ALA A 105 10.94 13.33 11.04
N PRO A 106 10.21 14.36 10.58
CA PRO A 106 10.20 15.63 11.26
C PRO A 106 9.67 15.51 12.68
N THR A 107 10.35 16.13 13.64
CA THR A 107 9.97 16.12 15.07
C THR A 107 8.57 16.68 15.33
N HIS A 108 8.02 17.49 14.41
CA HIS A 108 6.65 18.02 14.53
C HIS A 108 5.56 16.96 14.39
N LEU A 109 5.89 15.74 13.95
CA LEU A 109 4.95 14.62 13.92
C LEU A 109 4.82 13.91 15.28
N GLY A 110 5.55 14.38 16.32
CA GLY A 110 5.52 13.76 17.65
C GLY A 110 6.16 12.36 17.70
N ILE A 111 6.93 12.00 16.70
CA ILE A 111 7.68 10.75 16.65
C ILE A 111 9.04 11.00 17.29
N ASP A 112 9.14 10.83 18.59
CA ASP A 112 10.38 11.03 19.34
C ASP A 112 11.33 9.84 19.22
N ASP A 113 10.81 8.63 19.02
CA ASP A 113 11.58 7.41 18.84
C ASP A 113 11.74 7.06 17.37
N ARG A 114 12.89 6.50 17.06
CA ARG A 114 13.20 6.05 15.70
C ARG A 114 12.33 4.85 15.36
N ILE A 115 11.63 4.94 14.25
CA ILE A 115 11.01 3.78 13.63
C ILE A 115 12.13 2.84 13.17
N THR A 116 12.11 1.62 13.66
CA THR A 116 13.13 0.60 13.38
C THR A 116 12.49 -0.61 12.71
N SER A 117 13.30 -1.54 12.22
CA SER A 117 12.82 -2.82 11.68
C SER A 117 12.04 -3.67 12.68
N SER A 118 12.15 -3.37 13.99
CA SER A 118 11.35 -4.02 15.06
C SER A 118 10.02 -3.32 15.31
N THR A 119 9.79 -2.14 14.76
CA THR A 119 8.52 -1.42 14.86
C THR A 119 7.44 -2.19 14.10
N ARG A 120 6.34 -2.47 14.77
CA ARG A 120 5.21 -3.19 14.17
C ARG A 120 4.07 -2.23 13.92
N LEU A 121 3.45 -2.36 12.75
CA LEU A 121 2.17 -1.73 12.47
C LEU A 121 1.06 -2.56 13.14
N ILE A 122 0.18 -1.90 13.88
CA ILE A 122 -0.98 -2.53 14.49
C ILE A 122 -2.11 -2.43 13.48
N GLU A 123 -2.54 -3.58 12.96
CA GLU A 123 -3.62 -3.67 11.96
C GLU A 123 -4.90 -4.31 12.54
N GLU A 124 -4.80 -4.85 13.77
CA GLU A 124 -5.94 -5.49 14.45
C GLU A 124 -6.70 -4.46 15.27
N GLU A 125 -7.92 -4.14 14.87
CA GLU A 125 -8.80 -3.16 15.52
C GLU A 125 -8.93 -3.40 17.03
N MET A 126 -9.03 -4.64 17.47
CA MET A 126 -9.15 -4.99 18.88
C MET A 126 -7.88 -4.65 19.67
N VAL A 127 -6.71 -4.85 19.08
CA VAL A 127 -5.41 -4.50 19.70
C VAL A 127 -5.22 -2.99 19.74
N GLU A 128 -5.59 -2.29 18.67
CA GLU A 128 -5.58 -0.83 18.60
C GLU A 128 -6.46 -0.21 19.69
N GLN A 129 -7.69 -0.69 19.84
CA GLN A 129 -8.62 -0.24 20.86
C GLN A 129 -8.09 -0.46 22.29
N ASP A 130 -7.50 -1.62 22.58
CA ASP A 130 -6.96 -1.92 23.90
C ASP A 130 -5.74 -1.05 24.23
N LEU A 131 -4.83 -0.86 23.29
CA LEU A 131 -3.68 0.05 23.44
C LEU A 131 -4.12 1.50 23.61
N PHE A 132 -5.15 1.93 22.88
CA PHE A 132 -5.70 3.27 23.02
C PHE A 132 -6.35 3.49 24.39
N ARG A 133 -7.07 2.49 24.94
CA ARG A 133 -7.62 2.56 26.32
C ARG A 133 -6.51 2.67 27.35
N GLU A 134 -5.44 1.87 27.21
CA GLU A 134 -4.29 1.92 28.10
C GLU A 134 -3.58 3.28 28.03
N PHE A 135 -3.28 3.75 26.81
CA PHE A 135 -2.73 5.09 26.58
C PHE A 135 -3.59 6.18 27.22
N LEU A 136 -4.90 6.18 26.98
CA LEU A 136 -5.79 7.20 27.49
C LEU A 136 -5.91 7.18 29.00
N SER A 137 -5.84 5.98 29.62
CA SER A 137 -5.81 5.87 31.08
C SER A 137 -4.55 6.51 31.65
N GLN A 138 -3.40 6.19 31.09
CA GLN A 138 -2.11 6.78 31.49
C GLN A 138 -2.09 8.30 31.25
N PHE A 139 -2.56 8.76 30.09
CA PHE A 139 -2.62 10.17 29.74
C PHE A 139 -3.48 10.98 30.73
N ARG A 140 -4.64 10.45 31.17
CA ARG A 140 -5.50 11.08 32.17
C ARG A 140 -4.82 11.21 33.53
N ASP A 141 -4.04 10.22 33.91
CA ASP A 141 -3.31 10.22 35.19
C ASP A 141 -2.17 11.24 35.17
N GLU A 142 -1.48 11.36 34.03
CA GLU A 142 -0.35 12.28 33.85
C GLU A 142 -0.82 13.73 33.58
N HIS A 143 -2.03 13.91 33.02
CA HIS A 143 -2.57 15.18 32.57
C HIS A 143 -3.95 15.49 33.15
N PRO A 144 -4.08 15.69 34.46
CA PRO A 144 -5.37 15.96 35.10
C PRO A 144 -6.04 17.25 34.62
N GLU A 145 -5.30 18.17 34.04
CA GLU A 145 -5.82 19.42 33.44
C GLU A 145 -6.78 19.19 32.27
N TYR A 146 -6.72 18.02 31.61
CA TYR A 146 -7.60 17.64 30.51
C TYR A 146 -8.80 16.78 30.94
N ALA A 147 -8.93 16.47 32.24
CA ALA A 147 -9.96 15.56 32.73
C ALA A 147 -11.41 15.98 32.30
N ASP A 148 -11.67 17.27 32.20
CA ASP A 148 -12.99 17.77 31.82
C ASP A 148 -13.37 17.48 30.35
N TYR A 149 -12.39 17.38 29.46
CA TYR A 149 -12.61 17.04 28.05
C TYR A 149 -13.11 15.58 27.89
N PHE A 150 -12.66 14.68 28.79
CA PHE A 150 -12.98 13.27 28.72
C PHE A 150 -14.20 12.86 29.55
N ARG A 151 -14.82 13.78 30.30
CA ARG A 151 -16.01 13.47 31.13
C ARG A 151 -17.25 13.09 30.30
N ALA A 152 -17.34 13.59 29.08
CA ALA A 152 -18.48 13.35 28.19
C ALA A 152 -18.32 12.09 27.34
N VAL A 153 -17.15 11.48 27.33
CA VAL A 153 -16.84 10.30 26.51
C VAL A 153 -17.17 9.04 27.28
N SER A 154 -18.20 8.33 26.87
CA SER A 154 -18.67 7.10 27.54
C SER A 154 -17.75 5.91 27.24
N ASP A 155 -17.29 5.80 26.00
CA ASP A 155 -16.30 4.83 25.55
C ASP A 155 -15.13 5.57 24.86
N PRO A 156 -13.89 5.41 25.37
CA PRO A 156 -12.73 6.03 24.75
C PRO A 156 -12.51 5.67 23.26
N VAL A 157 -13.01 4.55 22.82
CA VAL A 157 -12.90 4.08 21.44
C VAL A 157 -13.69 4.96 20.46
N GLU A 158 -14.75 5.66 20.93
CA GLU A 158 -15.49 6.64 20.12
C GLU A 158 -14.63 7.83 19.68
N LEU A 159 -13.42 7.99 20.22
CA LEU A 159 -12.46 9.03 19.82
C LEU A 159 -11.55 8.60 18.65
N LEU A 160 -11.59 7.33 18.25
CA LEU A 160 -10.81 6.80 17.13
C LEU A 160 -11.53 6.94 15.78
N ASP A 161 -12.84 7.17 15.79
CA ASP A 161 -13.66 7.41 14.60
C ASP A 161 -13.69 8.92 14.25
#